data_245f6132faf39a6022f2d5af5e55359b
#
_entry.id   245f6132faf39a6022f2d5af5e55359b
#
_cell.length_a   1.000
_cell.length_b   1.000
_cell.length_c   1.000
_cell.angle_alpha   90.00
_cell.angle_beta   90.00
_cell.angle_gamma   90.00
#
_symmetry.space_group_name_H-M   'P 1'
#
loop_
_entity.id
_entity.type
_entity.pdbx_description
1 polymer ?
#
loop_
_entity_poly.entity_id
_entity_poly.type
_entity_poly.pdbx_seq_one_letter_code
_entity_poly.pdbx_strand_id
1 'polypeptide(L)'
;MFLRYDCGMNRQQLIEEVRNFKPFNEQEERDRRIILEKLETVPDVFLRTNLTEHMTASAWVVNHDRTKLLMAYHKIYDSWSWLGGHADGEEDLRRVALKEVSEESGIQTVTLIRPDILSLEILTVDGHEKKEQYVPSHLHLNVTYLIEADDRETTHIREGENTGVAWFGIDEAVAASSEPWFRERIYGKLNAKLRAENILR
;
A
#
# COMPACT_ATOMS: atom_id res chain seq x y z
N MET A 1 20.36 15.42 -3.70
CA MET A 1 21.26 14.27 -3.47
C MET A 1 20.39 13.03 -3.44
N PHE A 2 20.19 12.42 -4.62
CA PHE A 2 19.37 11.21 -4.73
C PHE A 2 20.11 10.08 -4.03
N LEU A 3 19.54 9.56 -2.95
CA LEU A 3 19.97 8.28 -2.38
C LEU A 3 19.66 7.22 -3.45
N ARG A 4 20.68 6.78 -4.18
CA ARG A 4 20.61 5.59 -5.00
C ARG A 4 20.49 4.39 -4.05
N TYR A 5 19.28 3.87 -3.88
CA TYR A 5 19.07 2.51 -3.41
C TYR A 5 19.49 1.57 -4.56
N ASP A 6 20.81 1.39 -4.70
CA ASP A 6 21.43 0.73 -5.87
C ASP A 6 21.51 -0.80 -5.73
N CYS A 7 20.78 -1.38 -4.79
CA CYS A 7 20.56 -2.83 -4.71
C CYS A 7 19.09 -3.04 -4.34
N GLY A 8 18.27 -3.47 -5.31
CA GLY A 8 16.88 -3.81 -5.05
C GLY A 8 16.76 -4.83 -3.92
N MET A 9 15.73 -4.72 -3.09
CA MET A 9 15.43 -5.69 -2.05
C MET A 9 15.02 -7.01 -2.71
N ASN A 10 15.55 -8.11 -2.23
CA ASN A 10 15.12 -9.45 -2.62
C ASN A 10 14.23 -10.08 -1.53
N ARG A 11 13.61 -11.22 -1.86
CA ARG A 11 12.74 -11.97 -0.95
C ARG A 11 13.37 -12.23 0.42
N GLN A 12 14.64 -12.59 0.49
CA GLN A 12 15.30 -12.87 1.76
C GLN A 12 15.42 -11.61 2.64
N GLN A 13 15.68 -10.47 2.02
CA GLN A 13 15.74 -9.18 2.72
C GLN A 13 14.36 -8.75 3.21
N LEU A 14 13.30 -8.96 2.39
CA LEU A 14 11.92 -8.72 2.82
C LEU A 14 11.53 -9.62 4.01
N ILE A 15 11.91 -10.90 3.99
CA ILE A 15 11.71 -11.83 5.13
C ILE A 15 12.33 -11.26 6.40
N GLU A 16 13.56 -10.74 6.32
CA GLU A 16 14.24 -10.15 7.49
C GLU A 16 13.53 -8.85 7.95
N GLU A 17 13.07 -8.01 7.02
CA GLU A 17 12.29 -6.81 7.38
C GLU A 17 11.00 -7.17 8.09
N VAL A 18 10.22 -8.12 7.55
CA VAL A 18 8.96 -8.59 8.15
C VAL A 18 9.22 -9.25 9.51
N ARG A 19 10.30 -10.03 9.64
CA ARG A 19 10.70 -10.66 10.91
C ARG A 19 11.00 -9.62 11.99
N ASN A 20 11.69 -8.56 11.63
CA ASN A 20 12.09 -7.47 12.53
C ASN A 20 11.06 -6.38 12.73
N PHE A 21 9.96 -6.40 11.94
CA PHE A 21 8.89 -5.42 12.03
C PHE A 21 8.29 -5.38 13.43
N LYS A 22 8.04 -4.17 13.94
CA LYS A 22 7.44 -3.92 15.26
C LYS A 22 5.94 -3.68 15.12
N PRO A 23 5.10 -4.68 15.40
CA PRO A 23 3.65 -4.52 15.28
C PRO A 23 3.12 -3.42 16.22
N PHE A 24 2.22 -2.62 15.72
CA PHE A 24 1.57 -1.56 16.49
C PHE A 24 0.42 -2.09 17.35
N ASN A 25 -0.22 -3.17 16.91
CA ASN A 25 -1.37 -3.78 17.58
C ASN A 25 -1.41 -5.30 17.33
N GLU A 26 -2.42 -5.98 17.94
CA GLU A 26 -2.61 -7.42 17.80
C GLU A 26 -2.89 -7.84 16.35
N GLN A 27 -3.61 -7.02 15.55
CA GLN A 27 -3.86 -7.30 14.13
C GLN A 27 -2.54 -7.42 13.36
N GLU A 28 -1.68 -6.41 13.43
CA GLU A 28 -0.38 -6.43 12.75
C GLU A 28 0.51 -7.59 13.22
N GLU A 29 0.46 -7.96 14.50
CA GLU A 29 1.22 -9.11 15.00
C GLU A 29 0.75 -10.43 14.40
N ARG A 30 -0.57 -10.61 14.24
CA ARG A 30 -1.14 -11.80 13.62
C ARG A 30 -0.86 -11.83 12.12
N ASP A 31 -1.09 -10.71 11.44
CA ASP A 31 -0.84 -10.57 10.00
C ASP A 31 0.64 -10.77 9.67
N ARG A 32 1.55 -10.19 10.47
CA ARG A 32 3.00 -10.37 10.35
C ARG A 32 3.41 -11.84 10.37
N ARG A 33 2.88 -12.64 11.31
CA ARG A 33 3.21 -14.06 11.43
C ARG A 33 2.81 -14.84 10.19
N ILE A 34 1.61 -14.58 9.68
CA ILE A 34 1.10 -15.25 8.48
C ILE A 34 1.90 -14.80 7.25
N ILE A 35 2.11 -13.50 7.06
CA ILE A 35 2.90 -12.97 5.94
C ILE A 35 4.32 -13.55 5.95
N LEU A 36 4.96 -13.63 7.13
CA LEU A 36 6.29 -14.22 7.27
C LEU A 36 6.30 -15.69 6.85
N GLU A 37 5.33 -16.50 7.36
CA GLU A 37 5.19 -17.91 6.97
C GLU A 37 5.03 -18.05 5.46
N LYS A 38 4.16 -17.23 4.83
CA LYS A 38 3.93 -17.30 3.38
C LYS A 38 5.16 -16.88 2.58
N LEU A 39 5.85 -15.85 3.01
CA LEU A 39 7.14 -15.45 2.42
C LEU A 39 8.20 -16.56 2.53
N GLU A 40 8.17 -17.41 3.54
CA GLU A 40 9.13 -18.50 3.71
C GLU A 40 8.74 -19.78 2.95
N THR A 41 7.42 -20.04 2.76
CA THR A 41 6.93 -21.36 2.33
C THR A 41 6.27 -21.39 0.95
N VAL A 42 5.74 -20.26 0.45
CA VAL A 42 5.00 -20.19 -0.82
C VAL A 42 5.90 -19.66 -1.94
N PRO A 43 6.34 -20.50 -2.90
CA PRO A 43 7.33 -20.10 -3.91
C PRO A 43 6.87 -18.96 -4.83
N ASP A 44 5.59 -18.97 -5.21
CA ASP A 44 4.96 -18.05 -6.17
C ASP A 44 4.16 -16.90 -5.51
N VAL A 45 4.47 -16.60 -4.24
CA VAL A 45 3.75 -15.60 -3.44
C VAL A 45 3.79 -14.18 -4.04
N PHE A 46 4.79 -13.85 -4.86
CA PHE A 46 4.87 -12.57 -5.56
C PHE A 46 4.09 -12.51 -6.88
N LEU A 47 3.48 -13.63 -7.31
CA LEU A 47 2.78 -13.72 -8.58
C LEU A 47 1.26 -13.76 -8.38
N ARG A 48 0.51 -12.93 -9.10
CA ARG A 48 -0.98 -13.00 -9.08
C ARG A 48 -1.54 -14.24 -9.79
N THR A 49 -0.70 -15.09 -10.39
CA THR A 49 -1.08 -16.44 -10.82
C THR A 49 -1.32 -17.39 -9.66
N ASN A 50 -0.81 -17.06 -8.46
CA ASN A 50 -1.28 -17.65 -7.22
C ASN A 50 -2.66 -17.07 -6.91
N LEU A 51 -3.71 -17.86 -7.20
CA LEU A 51 -5.11 -17.43 -7.10
C LEU A 51 -5.67 -17.44 -5.68
N THR A 52 -4.90 -17.85 -4.69
CA THR A 52 -5.35 -17.90 -3.29
C THR A 52 -4.77 -16.77 -2.44
N GLU A 53 -3.52 -16.41 -2.68
CA GLU A 53 -2.83 -15.36 -1.92
C GLU A 53 -1.59 -14.87 -2.67
N HIS A 54 -1.36 -13.58 -2.69
CA HIS A 54 -0.14 -13.01 -3.26
C HIS A 54 0.22 -11.65 -2.65
N MET A 55 1.50 -11.29 -2.80
CA MET A 55 2.03 -10.04 -2.27
C MET A 55 1.52 -8.82 -3.04
N THR A 56 1.18 -7.79 -2.27
CA THR A 56 0.86 -6.45 -2.76
C THR A 56 1.64 -5.41 -1.97
N ALA A 57 1.80 -4.23 -2.55
CA ALA A 57 2.37 -3.09 -1.85
C ALA A 57 1.43 -1.89 -1.95
N SER A 58 1.27 -1.20 -0.84
CA SER A 58 0.50 0.04 -0.76
C SER A 58 1.36 1.19 -0.26
N ALA A 59 0.93 2.39 -0.59
CA ALA A 59 1.55 3.63 -0.19
C ALA A 59 0.59 4.44 0.68
N TRP A 60 1.04 4.84 1.87
CA TRP A 60 0.41 5.92 2.62
C TRP A 60 1.15 7.21 2.24
N VAL A 61 0.51 8.01 1.37
CA VAL A 61 1.16 9.11 0.69
C VAL A 61 0.80 10.43 1.35
N VAL A 62 1.81 11.12 1.88
CA VAL A 62 1.68 12.44 2.50
C VAL A 62 2.30 13.52 1.62
N ASN A 63 1.82 14.76 1.72
CA ASN A 63 2.48 15.91 1.15
C ASN A 63 3.71 16.33 1.98
N HIS A 64 4.52 17.24 1.45
CA HIS A 64 5.73 17.73 2.13
C HIS A 64 5.46 18.27 3.55
N ASP A 65 4.38 19.03 3.73
CA ASP A 65 4.02 19.64 5.01
C ASP A 65 3.39 18.68 6.02
N ARG A 66 3.13 17.42 5.63
CA ARG A 66 2.49 16.37 6.48
C ARG A 66 1.07 16.75 6.93
N THR A 67 0.36 17.49 6.11
CA THR A 67 -1.01 17.97 6.40
C THR A 67 -2.07 17.32 5.53
N LYS A 68 -1.67 16.65 4.43
CA LYS A 68 -2.56 16.03 3.47
C LYS A 68 -2.17 14.61 3.15
N LEU A 69 -3.15 13.82 2.74
CA LEU A 69 -3.03 12.46 2.20
C LEU A 69 -3.57 12.40 0.79
N LEU A 70 -2.88 11.67 -0.09
CA LEU A 70 -3.30 11.41 -1.44
C LEU A 70 -4.13 10.13 -1.48
N MET A 71 -5.30 10.20 -2.11
CA MET A 71 -6.21 9.07 -2.29
C MET A 71 -6.64 8.95 -3.75
N ALA A 72 -6.92 7.72 -4.18
CA ALA A 72 -7.51 7.41 -5.47
C ALA A 72 -8.93 6.84 -5.30
N TYR A 73 -9.86 7.19 -6.20
CA TYR A 73 -11.22 6.66 -6.19
C TYR A 73 -11.32 5.42 -7.07
N HIS A 74 -11.42 4.26 -6.45
CA HIS A 74 -11.48 2.98 -7.15
C HIS A 74 -12.91 2.62 -7.57
N LYS A 75 -13.08 2.30 -8.86
CA LYS A 75 -14.38 1.90 -9.41
C LYS A 75 -14.97 0.64 -8.80
N ILE A 76 -14.11 -0.37 -8.55
CA ILE A 76 -14.55 -1.69 -8.08
C ILE A 76 -15.10 -1.61 -6.65
N TYR A 77 -14.43 -0.83 -5.80
CA TYR A 77 -14.81 -0.68 -4.38
C TYR A 77 -15.77 0.48 -4.14
N ASP A 78 -16.00 1.34 -5.17
CA ASP A 78 -16.79 2.58 -5.07
C ASP A 78 -16.38 3.41 -3.84
N SER A 79 -15.06 3.58 -3.68
CA SER A 79 -14.45 4.14 -2.48
C SER A 79 -13.17 4.90 -2.77
N TRP A 80 -12.91 5.93 -1.97
CA TRP A 80 -11.57 6.51 -1.85
C TRP A 80 -10.66 5.56 -1.09
N SER A 81 -9.51 5.24 -1.68
CA SER A 81 -8.53 4.30 -1.15
C SER A 81 -7.12 4.84 -1.27
N TRP A 82 -6.20 4.27 -0.50
CA TRP A 82 -4.78 4.44 -0.71
C TRP A 82 -4.35 3.98 -2.11
N LEU A 83 -3.11 4.31 -2.51
CA LEU A 83 -2.56 3.86 -3.78
C LEU A 83 -1.74 2.58 -3.56
N GLY A 84 -1.76 1.68 -4.53
CA GLY A 84 -1.01 0.44 -4.43
C GLY A 84 -1.40 -0.61 -5.46
N GLY A 85 -0.59 -1.66 -5.54
CA GLY A 85 -0.80 -2.71 -6.53
C GLY A 85 -0.09 -4.02 -6.22
N HIS A 86 -0.16 -4.92 -7.20
CA HIS A 86 0.39 -6.26 -7.09
C HIS A 86 1.91 -6.26 -7.31
N ALA A 87 2.59 -7.17 -6.64
CA ALA A 87 4.03 -7.38 -6.82
C ALA A 87 4.41 -7.81 -8.24
N ASP A 88 3.59 -8.68 -8.87
CA ASP A 88 3.78 -9.17 -10.24
C ASP A 88 5.20 -9.68 -10.54
N GLY A 89 5.82 -10.32 -9.55
CA GLY A 89 7.16 -10.86 -9.62
C GLY A 89 8.27 -9.90 -9.13
N GLU A 90 7.95 -8.64 -8.82
CA GLU A 90 8.91 -7.74 -8.18
C GLU A 90 8.99 -8.07 -6.68
N GLU A 91 10.19 -8.36 -6.20
CA GLU A 91 10.44 -8.67 -4.78
C GLU A 91 10.70 -7.42 -3.93
N ASP A 92 11.14 -6.33 -4.55
CA ASP A 92 11.28 -5.03 -3.89
C ASP A 92 9.94 -4.28 -3.86
N LEU A 93 9.16 -4.55 -2.83
CA LEU A 93 7.82 -3.96 -2.66
C LEU A 93 7.84 -2.44 -2.49
N ARG A 94 8.99 -1.82 -2.14
CA ARG A 94 9.15 -0.35 -2.15
C ARG A 94 9.07 0.21 -3.55
N ARG A 95 9.68 -0.50 -4.52
CA ARG A 95 9.59 -0.14 -5.96
C ARG A 95 8.16 -0.27 -6.45
N VAL A 96 7.45 -1.32 -6.05
CA VAL A 96 6.04 -1.49 -6.38
C VAL A 96 5.24 -0.31 -5.87
N ALA A 97 5.35 0.03 -4.58
CA ALA A 97 4.61 1.15 -3.98
C ALA A 97 4.91 2.50 -4.66
N LEU A 98 6.18 2.82 -4.91
CA LEU A 98 6.58 4.05 -5.61
C LEU A 98 6.04 4.13 -7.04
N LYS A 99 6.13 3.01 -7.77
CA LYS A 99 5.63 2.89 -9.14
C LYS A 99 4.11 3.12 -9.18
N GLU A 100 3.37 2.44 -8.31
CA GLU A 100 1.90 2.55 -8.27
C GLU A 100 1.45 3.98 -7.92
N VAL A 101 2.13 4.67 -6.98
CA VAL A 101 1.84 6.08 -6.72
C VAL A 101 1.95 6.90 -8.00
N SER A 102 3.04 6.75 -8.75
CA SER A 102 3.24 7.51 -10.00
C SER A 102 2.25 7.12 -11.09
N GLU A 103 1.94 5.83 -11.25
CA GLU A 103 1.02 5.33 -12.28
C GLU A 103 -0.43 5.70 -12.00
N GLU A 104 -0.89 5.59 -10.73
CA GLU A 104 -2.27 5.85 -10.37
C GLU A 104 -2.59 7.35 -10.20
N SER A 105 -1.59 8.16 -9.84
CA SER A 105 -1.80 9.59 -9.59
C SER A 105 -1.24 10.52 -10.67
N GLY A 106 -0.30 10.04 -11.48
CA GLY A 106 0.44 10.87 -12.44
C GLY A 106 1.58 11.69 -11.84
N ILE A 107 1.69 11.76 -10.50
CA ILE A 107 2.75 12.53 -9.81
C ILE A 107 4.10 11.84 -10.04
N GLN A 108 5.11 12.61 -10.41
CA GLN A 108 6.46 12.10 -10.70
C GLN A 108 7.45 12.31 -9.55
N THR A 109 7.23 13.34 -8.74
CA THR A 109 8.08 13.63 -7.58
C THR A 109 7.57 12.86 -6.38
N VAL A 110 8.01 11.59 -6.28
CA VAL A 110 7.65 10.67 -5.21
C VAL A 110 8.90 10.11 -4.55
N THR A 111 8.94 10.05 -3.22
CA THR A 111 10.07 9.53 -2.46
C THR A 111 9.63 8.78 -1.22
N LEU A 112 10.36 7.72 -0.87
CA LEU A 112 10.21 7.09 0.43
C LEU A 112 10.68 8.07 1.53
N ILE A 113 9.86 8.27 2.55
CA ILE A 113 10.27 9.04 3.74
C ILE A 113 11.26 8.21 4.56
N ARG A 114 11.01 6.90 4.63
CA ARG A 114 11.91 5.92 5.23
C ARG A 114 11.81 4.59 4.49
N PRO A 115 12.87 3.78 4.46
CA PRO A 115 12.87 2.52 3.70
C PRO A 115 12.11 1.38 4.37
N ASP A 116 11.89 1.46 5.68
CA ASP A 116 11.26 0.42 6.49
C ASP A 116 9.75 0.36 6.30
N ILE A 117 9.20 -0.81 6.57
CA ILE A 117 7.77 -1.10 6.49
C ILE A 117 7.00 -0.21 7.48
N LEU A 118 6.00 0.52 6.98
CA LEU A 118 5.08 1.28 7.83
C LEU A 118 4.05 0.35 8.48
N SER A 119 3.47 -0.56 7.71
CA SER A 119 2.37 -1.41 8.19
C SER A 119 2.27 -2.70 7.40
N LEU A 120 1.67 -3.73 8.03
CA LEU A 120 1.37 -5.02 7.44
C LEU A 120 -0.11 -5.33 7.58
N GLU A 121 -0.75 -5.82 6.52
CA GLU A 121 -2.15 -6.19 6.49
C GLU A 121 -2.39 -7.44 5.64
N ILE A 122 -3.34 -8.27 6.05
CA ILE A 122 -3.94 -9.28 5.19
C ILE A 122 -5.33 -8.77 4.80
N LEU A 123 -5.51 -8.54 3.50
CA LEU A 123 -6.73 -7.96 2.95
C LEU A 123 -7.47 -9.02 2.15
N THR A 124 -8.80 -9.07 2.32
CA THR A 124 -9.67 -9.95 1.53
C THR A 124 -10.06 -9.26 0.24
N VAL A 125 -10.03 -10.01 -0.85
CA VAL A 125 -10.56 -9.59 -2.15
C VAL A 125 -11.70 -10.54 -2.52
N ASP A 126 -12.89 -9.99 -2.71
CA ASP A 126 -14.03 -10.77 -3.15
C ASP A 126 -13.88 -11.23 -4.61
N GLY A 127 -14.49 -12.37 -4.93
CA GLY A 127 -14.53 -12.87 -6.30
C GLY A 127 -15.19 -11.85 -7.22
N HIS A 128 -14.55 -11.57 -8.36
CA HIS A 128 -15.01 -10.55 -9.31
C HIS A 128 -14.67 -10.91 -10.75
N GLU A 129 -15.28 -10.20 -11.70
CA GLU A 129 -14.95 -10.32 -13.11
C GLU A 129 -13.95 -9.24 -13.53
N LYS A 130 -12.88 -9.64 -14.19
CA LYS A 130 -11.89 -8.74 -14.79
C LYS A 130 -11.58 -9.19 -16.22
N LYS A 131 -11.79 -8.30 -17.20
CA LYS A 131 -11.58 -8.59 -18.63
C LYS A 131 -12.28 -9.89 -19.07
N GLU A 132 -13.56 -10.03 -18.73
CA GLU A 132 -14.41 -11.19 -19.05
C GLU A 132 -13.93 -12.53 -18.46
N GLN A 133 -13.06 -12.50 -17.46
CA GLN A 133 -12.61 -13.68 -16.74
C GLN A 133 -12.96 -13.56 -15.26
N TYR A 134 -13.43 -14.66 -14.68
CA TYR A 134 -13.69 -14.75 -13.26
C TYR A 134 -12.38 -14.86 -12.47
N VAL A 135 -12.21 -13.97 -11.51
CA VAL A 135 -11.12 -14.00 -10.54
C VAL A 135 -11.70 -14.49 -9.21
N PRO A 136 -11.21 -15.61 -8.64
CA PRO A 136 -11.71 -16.12 -7.37
C PRO A 136 -11.39 -15.19 -6.21
N SER A 137 -12.13 -15.33 -5.11
CA SER A 137 -11.77 -14.65 -3.85
C SER A 137 -10.40 -15.09 -3.38
N HIS A 138 -9.59 -14.14 -2.95
CA HIS A 138 -8.20 -14.39 -2.56
C HIS A 138 -7.72 -13.38 -1.50
N LEU A 139 -6.51 -13.58 -1.00
CA LEU A 139 -5.88 -12.69 -0.03
C LEU A 139 -4.77 -11.87 -0.67
N HIS A 140 -4.76 -10.58 -0.36
CA HIS A 140 -3.60 -9.73 -0.54
C HIS A 140 -2.77 -9.72 0.74
N LEU A 141 -1.53 -10.18 0.64
CA LEU A 141 -0.52 -10.07 1.68
C LEU A 141 0.18 -8.72 1.49
N ASN A 142 -0.33 -7.69 2.16
CA ASN A 142 0.00 -6.31 1.86
C ASN A 142 1.10 -5.75 2.77
N VAL A 143 2.05 -5.03 2.14
CA VAL A 143 3.08 -4.25 2.82
C VAL A 143 2.88 -2.79 2.49
N THR A 144 2.73 -1.94 3.50
CA THR A 144 2.51 -0.50 3.32
C THR A 144 3.78 0.29 3.60
N TYR A 145 4.10 1.24 2.72
CA TYR A 145 5.23 2.17 2.87
C TYR A 145 4.76 3.61 3.04
N LEU A 146 5.57 4.42 3.74
CA LEU A 146 5.34 5.85 3.90
C LEU A 146 6.08 6.62 2.79
N ILE A 147 5.29 7.31 1.97
CA ILE A 147 5.77 8.01 0.78
C ILE A 147 5.42 9.50 0.88
N GLU A 148 6.34 10.35 0.43
CA GLU A 148 6.09 11.76 0.18
C GLU A 148 5.87 11.98 -1.31
N ALA A 149 4.86 12.78 -1.67
CA ALA A 149 4.62 13.24 -3.02
C ALA A 149 4.39 14.76 -3.04
N ASP A 150 4.70 15.41 -4.17
CA ASP A 150 4.54 16.86 -4.32
C ASP A 150 3.06 17.19 -4.63
N ASP A 151 2.36 17.84 -3.69
CA ASP A 151 0.97 18.24 -3.83
C ASP A 151 0.73 19.45 -4.75
N ARG A 152 1.79 20.01 -5.33
CA ARG A 152 1.73 21.05 -6.37
C ARG A 152 1.66 20.48 -7.79
N GLU A 153 2.04 19.22 -7.96
CA GLU A 153 1.90 18.54 -9.25
C GLU A 153 0.42 18.25 -9.56
N THR A 154 0.08 18.35 -10.84
CA THR A 154 -1.28 18.01 -11.30
C THR A 154 -1.49 16.51 -11.25
N THR A 155 -2.55 16.08 -10.58
CA THR A 155 -2.94 14.67 -10.54
C THR A 155 -3.68 14.27 -11.81
N HIS A 156 -3.48 13.03 -12.23
CA HIS A 156 -4.17 12.40 -13.35
C HIS A 156 -4.74 11.05 -12.93
N ILE A 157 -5.89 10.68 -13.49
CA ILE A 157 -6.45 9.34 -13.30
C ILE A 157 -5.70 8.32 -14.16
N ARG A 158 -5.66 7.08 -13.68
CA ARG A 158 -5.26 5.93 -14.49
C ARG A 158 -6.52 5.32 -15.10
N GLU A 159 -6.66 5.43 -16.42
CA GLU A 159 -7.83 4.88 -17.12
C GLU A 159 -7.98 3.37 -16.82
N GLY A 160 -9.22 2.98 -16.50
CA GLY A 160 -9.55 1.58 -16.18
C GLY A 160 -9.36 1.16 -14.71
N GLU A 161 -8.65 1.93 -13.90
CA GLU A 161 -8.40 1.60 -12.49
C GLU A 161 -9.09 2.57 -11.53
N ASN A 162 -8.88 3.86 -11.69
CA ASN A 162 -9.52 4.86 -10.84
C ASN A 162 -10.30 5.89 -11.66
N THR A 163 -11.16 6.67 -11.00
CA THR A 163 -11.94 7.76 -11.59
C THR A 163 -11.70 9.11 -10.93
N GLY A 164 -10.88 9.15 -9.92
CA GLY A 164 -10.50 10.37 -9.22
C GLY A 164 -9.19 10.16 -8.46
N VAL A 165 -8.41 11.23 -8.35
CA VAL A 165 -7.22 11.30 -7.50
C VAL A 165 -7.27 12.67 -6.83
N ALA A 166 -7.18 12.70 -5.51
CA ALA A 166 -7.28 13.95 -4.76
C ALA A 166 -6.49 13.92 -3.47
N TRP A 167 -6.08 15.11 -3.05
CA TRP A 167 -5.51 15.38 -1.75
C TRP A 167 -6.59 15.74 -0.74
N PHE A 168 -6.57 15.11 0.42
CA PHE A 168 -7.47 15.35 1.54
C PHE A 168 -6.68 15.78 2.77
N GLY A 169 -7.31 16.50 3.70
CA GLY A 169 -6.77 16.62 5.05
C GLY A 169 -6.63 15.24 5.70
N ILE A 170 -5.75 15.11 6.68
CA ILE A 170 -5.37 13.79 7.28
C ILE A 170 -6.57 12.97 7.76
N ASP A 171 -7.50 13.59 8.47
CA ASP A 171 -8.69 12.90 8.97
C ASP A 171 -9.82 12.83 7.92
N GLU A 172 -9.86 13.79 7.02
CA GLU A 172 -10.80 13.81 5.89
C GLU A 172 -10.55 12.64 4.94
N ALA A 173 -9.27 12.30 4.67
CA ALA A 173 -8.90 11.14 3.85
C ALA A 173 -9.49 9.84 4.40
N VAL A 174 -9.40 9.63 5.73
CA VAL A 174 -9.98 8.45 6.38
C VAL A 174 -11.50 8.47 6.26
N ALA A 175 -12.14 9.63 6.46
CA ALA A 175 -13.59 9.77 6.38
C ALA A 175 -14.14 9.62 4.95
N ALA A 176 -13.34 9.93 3.93
CA ALA A 176 -13.71 9.84 2.52
C ALA A 176 -13.91 8.38 2.03
N SER A 177 -13.24 7.41 2.66
CA SER A 177 -13.45 6.00 2.34
C SER A 177 -14.85 5.54 2.74
N SER A 178 -15.54 4.82 1.86
CA SER A 178 -16.85 4.20 2.12
C SER A 178 -16.73 2.86 2.84
N GLU A 179 -15.53 2.31 2.99
CA GLU A 179 -15.27 0.97 3.54
C GLU A 179 -15.02 1.03 5.06
N PRO A 180 -15.97 0.61 5.92
CA PRO A 180 -15.83 0.74 7.38
C PRO A 180 -14.60 0.04 7.95
N TRP A 181 -14.29 -1.17 7.44
CA TRP A 181 -13.12 -1.93 7.89
C TRP A 181 -11.82 -1.18 7.60
N PHE A 182 -11.65 -0.65 6.37
CA PHE A 182 -10.47 0.12 5.98
C PHE A 182 -10.34 1.40 6.80
N ARG A 183 -11.44 2.13 7.01
CA ARG A 183 -11.43 3.35 7.83
C ARG A 183 -10.93 3.08 9.25
N GLU A 184 -11.49 2.06 9.91
CA GLU A 184 -11.24 1.79 11.33
C GLU A 184 -9.93 1.03 11.56
N ARG A 185 -9.68 0.00 10.75
CA ARG A 185 -8.61 -0.97 11.01
C ARG A 185 -7.33 -0.71 10.23
N ILE A 186 -7.42 0.02 9.12
CA ILE A 186 -6.28 0.31 8.26
C ILE A 186 -5.91 1.80 8.34
N TYR A 187 -6.70 2.69 7.75
CA TYR A 187 -6.34 4.10 7.61
C TYR A 187 -6.25 4.84 8.95
N GLY A 188 -7.20 4.58 9.85
CA GLY A 188 -7.15 5.11 11.22
C GLY A 188 -5.92 4.64 12.00
N LYS A 189 -5.54 3.36 11.83
CA LYS A 189 -4.30 2.80 12.40
C LYS A 189 -3.05 3.48 11.84
N LEU A 190 -2.97 3.66 10.51
CA LEU A 190 -1.83 4.34 9.87
C LEU A 190 -1.65 5.76 10.40
N ASN A 191 -2.73 6.54 10.48
CA ASN A 191 -2.67 7.88 11.05
C ASN A 191 -2.28 7.86 12.54
N ALA A 192 -2.77 6.90 13.31
CA ALA A 192 -2.41 6.76 14.73
C ALA A 192 -0.90 6.45 14.91
N LYS A 193 -0.33 5.57 14.06
CA LYS A 193 1.11 5.29 14.05
C LYS A 193 1.92 6.55 13.77
N LEU A 194 1.57 7.27 12.71
CA LEU A 194 2.31 8.48 12.29
C LEU A 194 2.18 9.62 13.31
N ARG A 195 1.04 9.73 14.00
CA ARG A 195 0.88 10.68 15.13
C ARG A 195 1.74 10.30 16.33
N ALA A 196 1.80 9.01 16.68
CA ALA A 196 2.66 8.52 17.76
C ALA A 196 4.15 8.77 17.49
N GLU A 197 4.55 8.81 16.22
CA GLU A 197 5.90 9.11 15.77
C GLU A 197 6.14 10.63 15.52
N ASN A 198 5.16 11.50 15.75
CA ASN A 198 5.18 12.95 15.47
C ASN A 198 5.48 13.29 13.99
N ILE A 199 5.06 12.44 13.06
CA ILE A 199 5.25 12.66 11.62
C ILE A 199 4.12 13.54 11.05
N LEU A 200 2.87 13.29 11.43
CA LEU A 200 1.71 14.11 11.01
C LEU A 200 1.60 15.38 11.85
N ARG A 201 1.15 16.46 11.21
CA ARG A 201 0.93 17.78 11.81
C ARG A 201 -0.56 18.12 11.88
#